data_701f2604749636ab14854896a4adad66
#
_entry.id   701f2604749636ab14854896a4adad66
#
_cell.length_a   1.000
_cell.length_b   1.000
_cell.length_c   1.000
_cell.angle_alpha   90.00
_cell.angle_beta   90.00
_cell.angle_gamma   90.00
#
_symmetry.space_group_name_H-M   'P 1'
#
loop_
_entity.id
_entity.type
_entity.pdbx_description
1 polymer ?
#
loop_
_entity_poly.entity_id
_entity_poly.type
_entity_poly.pdbx_seq_one_letter_code
_entity_poly.pdbx_strand_id
1 'polypeptide(L)'
;EVEVDTLEQLNMVLQHRPDLVMLDNFSVEDVMEARRRAPMTDFEVSGGVTFQNLKEYGATNVKYIAIGALTHSAPSLDIGLDAI
;
A
#
# COMPACT_ATOMS: atom_id res chain seq x y z
N GLU A 1 11.73 -4.40 5.58
CA GLU A 1 10.80 -3.90 4.55
C GLU A 1 11.20 -4.40 3.18
N VAL A 2 10.22 -4.84 2.40
CA VAL A 2 10.44 -5.41 1.07
C VAL A 2 9.53 -4.68 0.09
N GLU A 3 10.04 -4.40 -1.10
CA GLU A 3 9.26 -3.74 -2.14
C GLU A 3 8.94 -4.74 -3.25
N VAL A 4 7.68 -4.77 -3.69
CA VAL A 4 7.23 -5.63 -4.80
C VAL A 4 6.40 -4.80 -5.76
N ASP A 5 6.39 -5.18 -7.03
CA ASP A 5 5.56 -4.50 -8.02
C ASP A 5 4.62 -5.43 -8.77
N THR A 6 4.57 -6.70 -8.41
CA THR A 6 3.59 -7.65 -8.95
C THR A 6 3.07 -8.55 -7.84
N LEU A 7 1.90 -9.15 -8.09
CA LEU A 7 1.34 -10.11 -7.15
C LEU A 7 2.17 -11.39 -7.08
N GLU A 8 2.85 -11.76 -8.17
CA GLU A 8 3.74 -12.91 -8.14
C GLU A 8 4.91 -12.67 -7.20
N GLN A 9 5.51 -11.48 -7.27
CA GLN A 9 6.58 -11.13 -6.34
C GLN A 9 6.07 -11.11 -4.91
N LEU A 10 4.86 -10.63 -4.70
CA LEU A 10 4.27 -10.63 -3.37
C LEU A 10 4.19 -12.04 -2.81
N ASN A 11 3.70 -13.00 -3.61
CA ASN A 11 3.61 -14.38 -3.13
C ASN A 11 4.97 -14.92 -2.69
N MET A 12 6.03 -14.55 -3.41
CA MET A 12 7.37 -15.01 -3.08
C MET A 12 7.84 -14.43 -1.74
N VAL A 13 7.64 -13.14 -1.52
CA VAL A 13 8.14 -12.53 -0.29
C VAL A 13 7.30 -12.90 0.91
N LEU A 14 6.01 -13.20 0.72
CA LEU A 14 5.15 -13.59 1.83
C LEU A 14 5.60 -14.88 2.48
N GLN A 15 6.33 -15.73 1.77
CA GLN A 15 6.89 -16.95 2.34
C GLN A 15 7.90 -16.64 3.44
N HIS A 16 8.50 -15.47 3.42
CA HIS A 16 9.47 -15.05 4.43
C HIS A 16 8.85 -14.26 5.56
N ARG A 17 7.54 -14.11 5.58
CA ARG A 17 6.77 -13.44 6.65
C ARG A 17 7.31 -12.05 6.95
N PRO A 18 7.36 -11.16 5.97
CA PRO A 18 7.84 -9.79 6.22
C PRO A 18 6.85 -9.04 7.10
N ASP A 19 7.36 -8.10 7.89
CA ASP A 19 6.50 -7.24 8.70
C ASP A 19 5.81 -6.19 7.85
N LEU A 20 6.51 -5.66 6.87
CA LEU A 20 6.00 -4.57 6.03
C LEU A 20 6.42 -4.83 4.59
N VAL A 21 5.46 -4.73 3.68
CA VAL A 21 5.71 -4.86 2.25
C VAL A 21 5.24 -3.59 1.56
N MET A 22 6.10 -3.01 0.72
CA MET A 22 5.74 -1.87 -0.10
C MET A 22 5.22 -2.38 -1.44
N LEU A 23 4.00 -1.97 -1.78
CA LEU A 23 3.36 -2.31 -3.05
C LEU A 23 3.57 -1.15 -4.00
N ASP A 24 4.45 -1.34 -4.98
CA ASP A 24 4.80 -0.29 -5.91
C ASP A 24 3.94 -0.38 -7.16
N ASN A 25 3.21 0.68 -7.45
CA ASN A 25 2.40 0.79 -8.66
C ASN A 25 1.25 -0.23 -8.72
N PHE A 26 0.72 -0.61 -7.57
CA PHE A 26 -0.42 -1.52 -7.52
C PHE A 26 -1.71 -0.77 -7.79
N SER A 27 -2.63 -1.39 -8.54
CA SER A 27 -3.98 -0.88 -8.63
C SER A 27 -4.72 -1.09 -7.31
N VAL A 28 -5.84 -0.38 -7.14
CA VAL A 28 -6.67 -0.56 -5.94
C VAL A 28 -7.09 -2.03 -5.80
N GLU A 29 -7.50 -2.65 -6.91
CA GLU A 29 -7.91 -4.05 -6.88
C GLU A 29 -6.78 -4.96 -6.44
N ASP A 30 -5.56 -4.71 -6.92
CA ASP A 30 -4.42 -5.54 -6.53
C ASP A 30 -4.02 -5.31 -5.08
N VAL A 31 -4.17 -4.08 -4.58
CA VAL A 31 -3.93 -3.82 -3.17
C VAL A 31 -4.92 -4.61 -2.32
N MET A 32 -6.19 -4.63 -2.71
CA MET A 32 -7.19 -5.39 -1.96
C MET A 32 -6.89 -6.88 -2.00
N GLU A 33 -6.43 -7.39 -3.15
CA GLU A 33 -6.05 -8.79 -3.25
C GLU A 33 -4.84 -9.09 -2.35
N ALA A 34 -3.87 -8.19 -2.29
CA ALA A 34 -2.71 -8.37 -1.41
C ALA A 34 -3.16 -8.46 0.05
N ARG A 35 -4.06 -7.58 0.46
CA ARG A 35 -4.57 -7.60 1.83
C ARG A 35 -5.34 -8.89 2.12
N ARG A 36 -6.07 -9.38 1.14
CA ARG A 36 -6.81 -10.64 1.31
C ARG A 36 -5.85 -11.81 1.52
N ARG A 37 -4.74 -11.82 0.77
CA ARG A 37 -3.77 -12.91 0.86
C ARG A 37 -2.98 -12.89 2.16
N ALA A 38 -2.73 -11.70 2.71
CA ALA A 38 -1.88 -11.57 3.89
C ALA A 38 -2.50 -10.56 4.85
N PRO A 39 -3.59 -10.91 5.53
CA PRO A 39 -4.29 -9.95 6.39
C PRO A 39 -3.49 -9.50 7.60
N MET A 40 -2.44 -10.23 7.96
CA MET A 40 -1.61 -9.88 9.11
C MET A 40 -0.36 -9.09 8.73
N THR A 41 -0.13 -8.88 7.46
CA THR A 41 1.04 -8.13 6.98
C THR A 41 0.66 -6.68 6.80
N ASP A 42 1.54 -5.77 7.22
CA ASP A 42 1.35 -4.35 6.95
C ASP A 42 1.82 -4.03 5.55
N PHE A 43 1.06 -3.17 4.87
CA PHE A 43 1.39 -2.75 3.51
C PHE A 43 1.54 -1.24 3.43
N GLU A 44 2.48 -0.82 2.61
CA GLU A 44 2.59 0.56 2.18
C GLU A 44 2.36 0.59 0.67
N VAL A 45 1.50 1.51 0.20
CA VAL A 45 1.23 1.67 -1.22
C VAL A 45 1.99 2.88 -1.72
N SER A 46 2.72 2.71 -2.83
CA SER A 46 3.43 3.82 -3.46
C SER A 46 3.32 3.70 -4.97
N GLY A 47 3.64 4.80 -5.64
CA GLY A 47 3.56 4.85 -7.10
C GLY A 47 2.13 4.97 -7.59
N GLY A 48 1.86 6.00 -8.37
CA GLY A 48 0.53 6.18 -8.95
C GLY A 48 -0.52 6.72 -8.02
N VAL A 49 -0.22 6.97 -6.76
CA VAL A 49 -1.18 7.56 -5.83
C VAL A 49 -1.11 9.08 -5.96
N THR A 50 -2.27 9.68 -6.14
CA THR A 50 -2.42 11.13 -6.26
C THR A 50 -3.52 11.58 -5.30
N PHE A 51 -3.67 12.89 -5.14
CA PHE A 51 -4.78 13.39 -4.33
C PHE A 51 -6.15 13.01 -4.92
N GLN A 52 -6.21 12.82 -6.23
CA GLN A 52 -7.48 12.46 -6.87
C GLN A 52 -7.90 11.03 -6.56
N ASN A 53 -6.95 10.10 -6.44
CA ASN A 53 -7.29 8.70 -6.18
C ASN A 53 -6.95 8.27 -4.75
N LEU A 54 -6.49 9.19 -3.91
CA LEU A 54 -6.10 8.88 -2.54
C LEU A 54 -7.22 8.20 -1.76
N LYS A 55 -8.45 8.66 -1.96
CA LYS A 55 -9.59 8.12 -1.24
C LYS A 55 -9.82 6.65 -1.56
N GLU A 56 -9.64 6.28 -2.82
CA GLU A 56 -9.80 4.89 -3.24
C GLU A 56 -8.74 3.99 -2.60
N TYR A 57 -7.49 4.45 -2.60
CA TYR A 57 -6.43 3.69 -1.95
C TYR A 57 -6.61 3.65 -0.44
N GLY A 58 -7.08 4.74 0.16
CA GLY A 58 -7.35 4.76 1.59
C GLY A 58 -8.41 3.76 2.00
N ALA A 59 -9.38 3.50 1.12
CA ALA A 59 -10.44 2.55 1.41
C ALA A 59 -9.93 1.11 1.49
N THR A 60 -8.70 0.84 1.02
CA THR A 60 -8.11 -0.50 1.12
C THR A 60 -7.62 -0.83 2.52
N ASN A 61 -7.56 0.17 3.40
CA ASN A 61 -7.10 0.00 4.79
C ASN A 61 -5.65 -0.45 4.90
N VAL A 62 -4.81 -0.10 3.92
CA VAL A 62 -3.38 -0.31 4.09
C VAL A 62 -2.86 0.64 5.17
N LYS A 63 -1.73 0.30 5.76
CA LYS A 63 -1.20 1.07 6.88
C LYS A 63 -0.60 2.39 6.44
N TYR A 64 0.07 2.42 5.30
CA TYR A 64 0.76 3.61 4.82
C TYR A 64 0.47 3.82 3.35
N ILE A 65 0.40 5.09 2.94
CA ILE A 65 0.25 5.47 1.55
C ILE A 65 1.24 6.59 1.26
N ALA A 66 2.03 6.41 0.20
CA ALA A 66 2.98 7.43 -0.25
C ALA A 66 2.36 8.16 -1.44
N ILE A 67 2.10 9.43 -1.28
CA ILE A 67 1.50 10.25 -2.34
C ILE A 67 2.60 10.67 -3.30
N GLY A 68 2.34 10.48 -4.60
CA GLY A 68 3.38 10.60 -5.62
C GLY A 68 4.14 11.90 -5.67
N ALA A 69 3.47 13.02 -5.44
CA ALA A 69 4.14 14.32 -5.48
C ALA A 69 4.88 14.64 -4.19
N LEU A 70 4.68 13.87 -3.15
CA LEU A 70 5.35 14.01 -1.86
C LEU A 70 6.27 12.83 -1.70
N THR A 71 7.38 13.04 -1.03
CA THR A 71 8.41 12.02 -0.94
C THR A 71 8.42 11.29 0.38
N HIS A 72 7.34 11.37 1.14
CA HIS A 72 7.24 10.70 2.42
C HIS A 72 5.89 10.01 2.55
N SER A 73 5.85 9.00 3.39
CA SER A 73 4.63 8.26 3.69
C SER A 73 4.01 8.77 4.96
N ALA A 74 2.70 8.55 5.08
CA ALA A 74 1.97 8.85 6.30
C ALA A 74 1.02 7.71 6.58
N PRO A 75 0.68 7.45 7.85
CA PRO A 75 -0.35 6.47 8.17
C PRO A 75 -1.65 6.85 7.46
N SER A 76 -2.34 5.86 6.90
CA SER A 76 -3.52 6.15 6.10
C SER A 76 -4.63 6.79 6.92
N LEU A 77 -4.69 6.51 8.22
CA LEU A 77 -5.67 7.16 9.09
C LEU A 77 -5.42 8.66 9.17
N ASP A 78 -4.16 9.06 9.26
CA ASP A 78 -3.83 10.48 9.30
C ASP A 78 -4.12 11.16 7.99
N ILE A 79 -3.94 10.47 6.89
CA ILE A 79 -4.25 11.02 5.57
C ILE A 79 -5.72 11.40 5.49
N GLY A 80 -6.60 10.55 6.01
CA GLY A 80 -8.01 10.85 6.00
C GLY A 80 -8.40 12.07 6.81
N LEU A 81 -7.59 12.45 7.77
CA LEU A 81 -7.89 13.57 8.66
C LEU A 81 -7.11 14.83 8.31
N ASP A 82 -5.87 14.68 7.90
CA ASP A 82 -4.93 15.80 7.91
C ASP A 82 -4.46 16.22 6.53
N ALA A 83 -4.41 15.32 5.59
CA ALA A 83 -3.89 15.62 4.27
C ALA A 83 -4.86 16.44 3.43
N ILE A 84 -5.96 16.73 4.00
CA ILE A 84 -7.04 17.34 3.26
C ILE A 84 -7.44 18.67 3.87
#